data_51444df63b864ec0e2d87ae9a0cc3a9f
#
_entry.id   51444df63b864ec0e2d87ae9a0cc3a9f
#
_cell.length_a   1.000
_cell.length_b   1.000
_cell.length_c   1.000
_cell.angle_alpha   90.00
_cell.angle_beta   90.00
_cell.angle_gamma   90.00
#
_symmetry.space_group_name_H-M   'P 1'
#
loop_
_entity.id
_entity.type
_entity.pdbx_description
1 polymer ?
#
loop_
_entity_poly.entity_id
_entity_poly.type
_entity_poly.pdbx_seq_one_letter_code
_entity_poly.pdbx_strand_id
1 'polypeptide(L)'
;IVTENIEKVLFHSDQPHGDFSFFLILELCKAAHKNGVIVAFNGDGPDEILTGFTHNQNFLASQTRTNFPLVEYFNRICFMPETHRELLLNKEFKENIINPIDYFESILSEWRDLDPIDQIAAYECTSLGPGNNLIKTDRMGAALSIEGRSPFLDHRISEIFAKIPQTQKLQNSVSKFLLKDYGLRFFDKDL
;
A
#
# COMPACT_ATOMS: atom_id res chain seq x y z
N ILE A 1 17.41 -3.89 -16.51
CA ILE A 1 16.01 -4.20 -16.11
C ILE A 1 15.10 -3.02 -16.42
N VAL A 2 15.34 -1.81 -15.82
CA VAL A 2 14.42 -0.66 -16.01
C VAL A 2 14.37 -0.22 -17.48
N THR A 3 15.50 0.08 -18.09
CA THR A 3 15.61 0.57 -19.47
C THR A 3 15.05 -0.39 -20.52
N GLU A 4 15.15 -1.69 -20.28
CA GLU A 4 14.65 -2.73 -21.19
C GLU A 4 13.15 -2.97 -21.08
N ASN A 5 12.54 -2.58 -19.99
CA ASN A 5 11.14 -2.89 -19.66
C ASN A 5 10.25 -1.64 -19.55
N ILE A 6 10.82 -0.44 -19.71
CA ILE A 6 10.10 0.80 -19.44
C ILE A 6 8.83 0.93 -20.29
N GLU A 7 8.92 0.65 -21.59
CA GLU A 7 7.77 0.71 -22.50
C GLU A 7 6.69 -0.30 -22.11
N LYS A 8 7.11 -1.53 -21.77
CA LYS A 8 6.18 -2.58 -21.34
C LYS A 8 5.47 -2.24 -20.04
N VAL A 9 6.22 -1.75 -19.05
CA VAL A 9 5.64 -1.33 -17.76
C VAL A 9 4.68 -0.17 -17.96
N LEU A 10 5.06 0.87 -18.70
CA LEU A 10 4.19 2.02 -18.96
C LEU A 10 2.92 1.62 -19.72
N PHE A 11 3.05 0.75 -20.71
CA PHE A 11 1.89 0.25 -21.48
C PHE A 11 0.89 -0.50 -20.61
N HIS A 12 1.37 -1.40 -19.74
CA HIS A 12 0.48 -2.23 -18.92
C HIS A 12 -0.02 -1.52 -17.65
N SER A 13 0.69 -0.51 -17.16
CA SER A 13 0.22 0.26 -15.99
C SER A 13 -0.90 1.25 -16.32
N ASP A 14 -1.16 1.54 -17.60
CA ASP A 14 -2.18 2.48 -18.11
C ASP A 14 -2.01 3.94 -17.63
N GLN A 15 -1.01 4.23 -16.83
CA GLN A 15 -0.73 5.57 -16.30
C GLN A 15 0.74 5.71 -15.91
N PRO A 16 1.28 6.94 -15.85
CA PRO A 16 2.60 7.18 -15.30
C PRO A 16 2.66 6.76 -13.83
N HIS A 17 3.70 6.02 -13.47
CA HIS A 17 3.89 5.51 -12.11
C HIS A 17 5.30 5.84 -11.61
N GLY A 18 5.40 6.32 -10.35
CA GLY A 18 6.66 6.60 -9.68
C GLY A 18 7.26 5.43 -8.90
N ASP A 19 6.56 4.30 -8.82
CA ASP A 19 6.99 3.13 -8.06
C ASP A 19 7.81 2.15 -8.92
N PHE A 20 9.11 2.09 -8.67
CA PHE A 20 10.03 1.19 -9.38
C PHE A 20 9.76 -0.31 -9.13
N SER A 21 8.97 -0.67 -8.14
CA SER A 21 8.63 -2.07 -7.87
C SER A 21 7.83 -2.74 -8.99
N PHE A 22 7.17 -1.98 -9.87
CA PHE A 22 6.57 -2.50 -11.10
C PHE A 22 7.58 -3.32 -11.94
N PHE A 23 8.80 -2.82 -12.07
CA PHE A 23 9.85 -3.53 -12.82
C PHE A 23 10.27 -4.83 -12.15
N LEU A 24 10.35 -4.84 -10.82
CA LEU A 24 10.72 -6.03 -10.06
C LEU A 24 9.63 -7.10 -10.14
N ILE A 25 8.36 -6.70 -10.02
CA ILE A 25 7.22 -7.63 -10.16
C ILE A 25 7.15 -8.17 -11.59
N LEU A 26 7.36 -7.34 -12.60
CA LEU A 26 7.42 -7.81 -13.99
C LEU A 26 8.50 -8.88 -14.19
N GLU A 27 9.71 -8.69 -13.62
CA GLU A 27 10.79 -9.68 -13.72
C GLU A 27 10.45 -10.97 -12.97
N LEU A 28 9.84 -10.86 -11.79
CA LEU A 28 9.34 -12.01 -11.05
C LEU A 28 8.30 -12.80 -11.86
N CYS A 29 7.35 -12.10 -12.47
CA CYS A 29 6.35 -12.71 -13.32
C CYS A 29 6.96 -13.35 -14.57
N LYS A 30 8.00 -12.75 -15.18
CA LYS A 30 8.74 -13.39 -16.28
C LYS A 30 9.37 -14.72 -15.85
N ALA A 31 9.98 -14.74 -14.68
CA ALA A 31 10.58 -15.96 -14.13
C ALA A 31 9.50 -17.02 -13.86
N ALA A 32 8.37 -16.64 -13.28
CA ALA A 32 7.24 -17.54 -13.04
C ALA A 32 6.67 -18.10 -14.34
N HIS A 33 6.39 -17.24 -15.32
CA HIS A 33 5.87 -17.63 -16.63
C HIS A 33 6.82 -18.61 -17.35
N LYS A 34 8.12 -18.32 -17.34
CA LYS A 34 9.15 -19.22 -17.92
C LYS A 34 9.14 -20.62 -17.32
N ASN A 35 8.72 -20.73 -16.05
CA ASN A 35 8.59 -22.01 -15.34
C ASN A 35 7.17 -22.61 -15.41
N GLY A 36 6.29 -22.10 -16.29
CA GLY A 36 4.96 -22.67 -16.52
C GLY A 36 3.94 -22.32 -15.42
N VAL A 37 4.22 -21.32 -14.57
CA VAL A 37 3.26 -20.87 -13.56
C VAL A 37 2.17 -20.05 -14.22
N ILE A 38 0.91 -20.43 -13.99
CA ILE A 38 -0.30 -19.75 -14.50
C ILE A 38 -0.99 -18.98 -13.36
N VAL A 39 -0.96 -19.52 -12.14
CA VAL A 39 -1.58 -18.93 -10.96
C VAL A 39 -0.52 -18.79 -9.87
N ALA A 40 -0.42 -17.60 -9.26
CA ALA A 40 0.48 -17.33 -8.16
C ALA A 40 -0.27 -16.75 -6.96
N PHE A 41 0.01 -17.27 -5.76
CA PHE A 41 -0.46 -16.65 -4.53
C PHE A 41 0.51 -15.54 -4.12
N ASN A 42 -0.06 -14.43 -3.62
CA ASN A 42 0.71 -13.32 -3.08
C ASN A 42 0.26 -12.97 -1.65
N GLY A 43 1.03 -12.13 -0.98
CA GLY A 43 0.81 -11.71 0.40
C GLY A 43 0.20 -10.31 0.53
N ASP A 44 -0.43 -9.76 -0.51
CA ASP A 44 -1.05 -8.44 -0.47
C ASP A 44 -2.22 -8.39 0.51
N GLY A 45 -2.41 -7.26 1.17
CA GLY A 45 -3.53 -6.94 2.06
C GLY A 45 -3.19 -6.77 3.54
N PRO A 46 -2.36 -7.60 4.19
CA PRO A 46 -2.10 -7.47 5.62
C PRO A 46 -1.41 -6.16 6.02
N ASP A 47 -0.61 -5.57 5.16
CA ASP A 47 0.05 -4.29 5.46
C ASP A 47 -0.94 -3.14 5.50
N GLU A 48 -1.91 -3.16 4.61
CA GLU A 48 -2.98 -2.17 4.53
C GLU A 48 -3.93 -2.28 5.73
N ILE A 49 -4.45 -3.47 5.99
CA ILE A 49 -5.52 -3.68 7.00
C ILE A 49 -4.97 -3.68 8.42
N LEU A 50 -3.74 -4.19 8.62
CA LEU A 50 -3.11 -4.33 9.93
C LEU A 50 -2.00 -3.29 10.18
N THR A 51 -1.97 -2.21 9.41
CA THR A 51 -0.97 -1.12 9.52
C THR A 51 0.47 -1.63 9.54
N GLY A 52 0.79 -2.52 8.61
CA GLY A 52 2.06 -3.24 8.56
C GLY A 52 3.24 -2.42 8.03
N PHE A 53 2.98 -1.36 7.27
CA PHE A 53 4.04 -0.52 6.68
C PHE A 53 4.87 0.22 7.73
N THR A 54 6.18 0.28 7.51
CA THR A 54 7.12 0.93 8.44
C THR A 54 6.81 2.41 8.66
N HIS A 55 6.34 3.13 7.64
CA HIS A 55 5.96 4.54 7.80
C HIS A 55 4.78 4.71 8.77
N ASN A 56 3.80 3.79 8.75
CA ASN A 56 2.67 3.79 9.67
C ASN A 56 3.13 3.53 11.11
N GLN A 57 4.01 2.55 11.31
CA GLN A 57 4.55 2.23 12.64
C GLN A 57 5.30 3.41 13.24
N ASN A 58 6.19 4.03 12.46
CA ASN A 58 6.97 5.19 12.91
C ASN A 58 6.07 6.39 13.24
N PHE A 59 5.02 6.58 12.44
CA PHE A 59 4.05 7.64 12.69
C PHE A 59 3.28 7.39 13.99
N LEU A 60 2.73 6.19 14.17
CA LEU A 60 1.94 5.83 15.35
C LEU A 60 2.77 5.82 16.63
N ALA A 61 4.06 5.46 16.56
CA ALA A 61 4.97 5.51 17.71
C ALA A 61 5.28 6.94 18.18
N SER A 62 5.15 7.92 17.28
CA SER A 62 5.46 9.34 17.55
C SER A 62 4.26 10.14 18.10
N GLN A 63 3.05 9.56 18.11
CA GLN A 63 1.82 10.30 18.39
C GLN A 63 1.24 10.04 19.79
N THR A 64 0.81 11.11 20.45
CA THR A 64 -0.13 11.05 21.56
C THR A 64 -1.55 11.01 21.00
N ARG A 65 -2.33 10.01 21.35
CA ARG A 65 -3.59 9.54 20.75
C ARG A 65 -4.78 10.51 20.65
N THR A 66 -4.61 11.83 20.75
CA THR A 66 -5.76 12.74 20.88
C THR A 66 -6.23 13.40 19.58
N ASN A 67 -5.35 13.59 18.59
CA ASN A 67 -5.73 14.14 17.29
C ASN A 67 -4.89 13.49 16.18
N PHE A 68 -5.53 13.11 15.07
CA PHE A 68 -4.81 12.63 13.88
C PHE A 68 -4.14 13.81 13.17
N PRO A 69 -2.80 13.91 13.17
CA PRO A 69 -2.10 14.98 12.48
C PRO A 69 -2.00 14.67 10.98
N LEU A 70 -3.09 14.93 10.29
CA LEU A 70 -3.33 14.62 8.88
C LEU A 70 -2.21 15.11 7.96
N VAL A 71 -1.78 16.36 8.12
CA VAL A 71 -0.71 16.95 7.30
C VAL A 71 0.62 16.25 7.52
N GLU A 72 0.93 15.90 8.76
CA GLU A 72 2.18 15.18 9.08
C GLU A 72 2.17 13.78 8.46
N TYR A 73 1.05 13.05 8.57
CA TYR A 73 0.92 11.74 7.96
C TYR A 73 1.01 11.82 6.44
N PHE A 74 0.27 12.75 5.82
CA PHE A 74 0.36 12.98 4.38
C PHE A 74 1.79 13.22 3.91
N ASN A 75 2.55 14.07 4.59
CA ASN A 75 3.93 14.36 4.22
C ASN A 75 4.86 13.14 4.36
N ARG A 76 4.54 12.18 5.21
CA ARG A 76 5.30 10.92 5.36
C ARG A 76 5.05 9.92 4.23
N ILE A 77 3.82 9.87 3.71
CA ILE A 77 3.46 8.96 2.62
C ILE A 77 3.61 9.60 1.24
N CYS A 78 3.69 10.91 1.17
CA CYS A 78 3.78 11.65 -0.09
C CYS A 78 5.13 11.39 -0.76
N PHE A 79 5.10 10.79 -1.95
CA PHE A 79 6.31 10.54 -2.75
C PHE A 79 6.99 11.85 -3.19
N MET A 80 6.21 12.88 -3.49
CA MET A 80 6.72 14.19 -3.94
C MET A 80 6.24 15.29 -2.99
N PRO A 81 7.11 15.75 -2.06
CA PRO A 81 6.80 16.87 -1.17
C PRO A 81 6.38 18.13 -1.94
N GLU A 82 5.57 18.97 -1.30
CA GLU A 82 5.05 20.20 -1.89
C GLU A 82 6.16 21.10 -2.47
N THR A 83 7.26 21.22 -1.75
CA THR A 83 8.43 22.01 -2.21
C THR A 83 8.98 21.54 -3.55
N HIS A 84 8.97 20.24 -3.81
CA HIS A 84 9.40 19.69 -5.09
C HIS A 84 8.33 19.87 -6.18
N ARG A 85 7.04 19.73 -5.85
CA ARG A 85 5.94 20.00 -6.78
C ARG A 85 5.97 21.46 -7.24
N GLU A 86 6.23 22.39 -6.32
CA GLU A 86 6.36 23.81 -6.62
C GLU A 86 7.48 24.14 -7.62
N LEU A 87 8.56 23.38 -7.61
CA LEU A 87 9.67 23.53 -8.54
C LEU A 87 9.43 22.90 -9.92
N LEU A 88 8.69 21.78 -9.94
CA LEU A 88 8.52 20.96 -11.15
C LEU A 88 7.31 21.36 -11.99
N LEU A 89 6.23 21.81 -11.35
CA LEU A 89 4.99 22.12 -12.05
C LEU A 89 4.95 23.58 -12.52
N ASN A 90 4.54 23.80 -13.76
CA ASN A 90 4.28 25.15 -14.26
C ASN A 90 3.00 25.75 -13.64
N LYS A 91 2.80 27.05 -13.83
CA LYS A 91 1.67 27.79 -13.24
C LYS A 91 0.32 27.24 -13.70
N GLU A 92 0.16 27.01 -14.99
CA GLU A 92 -1.07 26.50 -15.58
C GLU A 92 -1.47 25.13 -14.98
N PHE A 93 -0.49 24.25 -14.80
CA PHE A 93 -0.73 22.93 -14.22
C PHE A 93 -1.15 23.04 -12.74
N LYS A 94 -0.47 23.90 -11.97
CA LYS A 94 -0.80 24.14 -10.55
C LYS A 94 -2.21 24.66 -10.34
N GLU A 95 -2.69 25.56 -11.23
CA GLU A 95 -4.03 26.15 -11.15
C GLU A 95 -5.14 25.14 -11.50
N ASN A 96 -4.82 24.05 -12.18
CA ASN A 96 -5.79 23.08 -12.69
C ASN A 96 -5.76 21.71 -11.97
N ILE A 97 -4.84 21.49 -11.05
CA ILE A 97 -4.79 20.24 -10.27
C ILE A 97 -5.52 20.40 -8.93
N ILE A 98 -6.14 19.32 -8.48
CA ILE A 98 -6.62 19.23 -7.11
C ILE A 98 -5.41 19.20 -6.18
N ASN A 99 -5.42 20.01 -5.12
CA ASN A 99 -4.37 19.94 -4.12
C ASN A 99 -4.38 18.54 -3.49
N PRO A 100 -3.25 17.80 -3.53
CA PRO A 100 -3.22 16.44 -3.01
C PRO A 100 -3.59 16.32 -1.52
N ILE A 101 -3.31 17.33 -0.71
CA ILE A 101 -3.71 17.37 0.70
C ILE A 101 -5.23 17.46 0.85
N ASP A 102 -5.88 18.34 0.06
CA ASP A 102 -7.34 18.51 0.11
C ASP A 102 -8.04 17.22 -0.35
N TYR A 103 -7.49 16.56 -1.37
CA TYR A 103 -7.98 15.27 -1.82
C TYR A 103 -7.83 14.19 -0.74
N PHE A 104 -6.66 14.11 -0.10
CA PHE A 104 -6.40 13.19 1.00
C PHE A 104 -7.35 13.44 2.18
N GLU A 105 -7.56 14.71 2.55
CA GLU A 105 -8.50 15.09 3.60
C GLU A 105 -9.94 14.70 3.25
N SER A 106 -10.34 14.85 2.00
CA SER A 106 -11.68 14.47 1.55
C SER A 106 -11.94 12.96 1.74
N ILE A 107 -10.94 12.11 1.45
CA ILE A 107 -11.03 10.68 1.67
C ILE A 107 -11.14 10.37 3.17
N LEU A 108 -10.26 10.92 4.00
CA LEU A 108 -10.27 10.65 5.44
C LEU A 108 -11.49 11.21 6.16
N SER A 109 -12.18 12.19 5.57
CA SER A 109 -13.36 12.81 6.18
C SER A 109 -14.49 11.80 6.47
N GLU A 110 -14.57 10.73 5.71
CA GLU A 110 -15.56 9.66 5.89
C GLU A 110 -15.31 8.83 7.16
N TRP A 111 -14.08 8.85 7.70
CA TRP A 111 -13.65 8.02 8.83
C TRP A 111 -13.16 8.83 10.04
N ARG A 112 -13.54 10.10 10.14
CA ARG A 112 -13.07 11.00 11.23
C ARG A 112 -13.38 10.47 12.64
N ASP A 113 -14.43 9.68 12.78
CA ASP A 113 -14.86 9.12 14.06
C ASP A 113 -14.08 7.85 14.45
N LEU A 114 -13.23 7.33 13.57
CA LEU A 114 -12.39 6.19 13.86
C LEU A 114 -11.10 6.63 14.59
N ASP A 115 -10.53 5.69 15.35
CA ASP A 115 -9.19 5.88 15.90
C ASP A 115 -8.13 6.07 14.79
N PRO A 116 -7.02 6.78 15.04
CA PRO A 116 -5.99 7.07 14.03
C PRO A 116 -5.46 5.86 13.27
N ILE A 117 -5.30 4.71 13.93
CA ILE A 117 -4.86 3.47 13.29
C ILE A 117 -5.91 2.98 12.28
N ASP A 118 -7.17 3.04 12.66
CA ASP A 118 -8.26 2.58 11.79
C ASP A 118 -8.52 3.57 10.63
N GLN A 119 -8.28 4.88 10.85
CA GLN A 119 -8.27 5.86 9.75
C GLN A 119 -7.17 5.56 8.73
N ILE A 120 -5.95 5.24 9.20
CA ILE A 120 -4.85 4.83 8.32
C ILE A 120 -5.23 3.56 7.54
N ALA A 121 -5.71 2.53 8.23
CA ALA A 121 -6.11 1.28 7.59
C ALA A 121 -7.23 1.49 6.55
N ALA A 122 -8.23 2.33 6.85
CA ALA A 122 -9.28 2.67 5.90
C ALA A 122 -8.72 3.37 4.65
N TYR A 123 -7.82 4.34 4.82
CA TYR A 123 -7.15 5.01 3.70
C TYR A 123 -6.31 4.04 2.86
N GLU A 124 -5.50 3.21 3.50
CA GLU A 124 -4.66 2.22 2.82
C GLU A 124 -5.52 1.23 2.01
N CYS A 125 -6.60 0.73 2.59
CA CYS A 125 -7.48 -0.24 1.92
C CYS A 125 -8.30 0.35 0.78
N THR A 126 -8.66 1.64 0.83
CA THR A 126 -9.56 2.25 -0.15
C THR A 126 -8.85 3.06 -1.22
N SER A 127 -7.65 3.52 -0.97
CA SER A 127 -6.93 4.43 -1.85
C SER A 127 -5.53 3.94 -2.21
N LEU A 128 -4.63 3.83 -1.26
CA LEU A 128 -3.22 3.51 -1.54
C LEU A 128 -3.05 2.06 -1.99
N GLY A 129 -3.68 1.12 -1.31
CA GLY A 129 -3.63 -0.30 -1.67
C GLY A 129 -4.13 -0.55 -3.10
N PRO A 130 -5.39 -0.22 -3.42
CA PRO A 130 -5.93 -0.39 -4.77
C PRO A 130 -5.19 0.44 -5.82
N GLY A 131 -4.83 1.69 -5.50
CA GLY A 131 -4.21 2.62 -6.44
C GLY A 131 -2.73 2.37 -6.72
N ASN A 132 -2.02 1.62 -5.89
CA ASN A 132 -0.60 1.33 -6.07
C ASN A 132 -0.28 -0.17 -5.96
N ASN A 133 -0.50 -0.78 -4.80
CA ASN A 133 0.00 -2.13 -4.54
C ASN A 133 -0.70 -3.18 -5.39
N LEU A 134 -2.03 -3.18 -5.44
CA LEU A 134 -2.78 -4.18 -6.19
C LEU A 134 -2.69 -3.99 -7.70
N ILE A 135 -2.69 -2.74 -8.18
CA ILE A 135 -2.53 -2.45 -9.61
C ILE A 135 -1.22 -3.04 -10.14
N LYS A 136 -0.11 -2.90 -9.42
CA LYS A 136 1.17 -3.39 -9.93
C LYS A 136 1.25 -4.92 -9.98
N THR A 137 0.75 -5.62 -8.97
CA THR A 137 0.71 -7.08 -8.96
C THR A 137 -0.23 -7.63 -10.03
N ASP A 138 -1.42 -7.06 -10.15
CA ASP A 138 -2.40 -7.44 -11.16
C ASP A 138 -1.90 -7.17 -12.59
N ARG A 139 -1.48 -5.93 -12.88
CA ARG A 139 -1.10 -5.51 -14.24
C ARG A 139 0.17 -6.19 -14.73
N MET A 140 1.17 -6.35 -13.87
CA MET A 140 2.41 -7.03 -14.25
C MET A 140 2.22 -8.55 -14.37
N GLY A 141 1.34 -9.15 -13.55
CA GLY A 141 0.91 -10.54 -13.70
C GLY A 141 0.16 -10.76 -15.02
N ALA A 142 -0.86 -9.94 -15.28
CA ALA A 142 -1.66 -10.00 -16.50
C ALA A 142 -0.82 -9.80 -17.77
N ALA A 143 0.20 -8.93 -17.76
CA ALA A 143 1.15 -8.72 -18.85
C ALA A 143 1.88 -10.01 -19.29
N LEU A 144 1.86 -11.04 -18.46
CA LEU A 144 2.50 -12.33 -18.68
C LEU A 144 1.55 -13.53 -18.50
N SER A 145 0.23 -13.25 -18.52
CA SER A 145 -0.83 -14.26 -18.38
C SER A 145 -0.73 -15.06 -17.06
N ILE A 146 -0.31 -14.39 -15.98
CA ILE A 146 -0.29 -14.95 -14.64
C ILE A 146 -1.44 -14.37 -13.84
N GLU A 147 -2.28 -15.23 -13.26
CA GLU A 147 -3.34 -14.85 -12.34
C GLU A 147 -2.77 -14.72 -10.92
N GLY A 148 -2.76 -13.51 -10.38
CA GLY A 148 -2.43 -13.24 -8.97
C GLY A 148 -3.64 -13.52 -8.07
N ARG A 149 -3.43 -14.25 -6.97
CA ARG A 149 -4.45 -14.48 -5.94
C ARG A 149 -3.93 -14.03 -4.60
N SER A 150 -4.68 -13.16 -3.93
CA SER A 150 -4.35 -12.56 -2.63
C SER A 150 -5.30 -13.07 -1.56
N PRO A 151 -5.00 -14.19 -0.87
CA PRO A 151 -5.92 -14.79 0.11
C PRO A 151 -6.30 -13.86 1.25
N PHE A 152 -5.40 -12.95 1.64
CA PHE A 152 -5.67 -11.97 2.70
C PHE A 152 -6.64 -10.86 2.31
N LEU A 153 -6.91 -10.69 1.01
CA LEU A 153 -7.90 -9.76 0.48
C LEU A 153 -9.28 -10.40 0.31
N ASP A 154 -9.47 -11.67 0.68
CA ASP A 154 -10.81 -12.24 0.79
C ASP A 154 -11.63 -11.38 1.77
N HIS A 155 -12.80 -10.91 1.33
CA HIS A 155 -13.62 -9.99 2.11
C HIS A 155 -13.92 -10.50 3.53
N ARG A 156 -14.09 -11.82 3.70
CA ARG A 156 -14.34 -12.46 5.01
C ARG A 156 -13.15 -12.31 5.95
N ILE A 157 -11.92 -12.44 5.41
CA ILE A 157 -10.69 -12.24 6.18
C ILE A 157 -10.48 -10.75 6.47
N SER A 158 -10.70 -9.90 5.47
CA SER A 158 -10.59 -8.45 5.61
C SER A 158 -11.56 -7.89 6.66
N GLU A 159 -12.80 -8.37 6.69
CA GLU A 159 -13.79 -8.01 7.72
C GLU A 159 -13.39 -8.45 9.13
N ILE A 160 -12.73 -9.62 9.26
CA ILE A 160 -12.19 -10.08 10.55
C ILE A 160 -11.03 -9.17 10.96
N PHE A 161 -10.10 -8.89 10.06
CA PHE A 161 -8.93 -8.05 10.33
C PHE A 161 -9.33 -6.60 10.69
N ALA A 162 -10.34 -6.07 10.04
CA ALA A 162 -10.87 -4.74 10.37
C ALA A 162 -11.39 -4.65 11.83
N LYS A 163 -11.96 -5.74 12.35
CA LYS A 163 -12.50 -5.83 13.72
C LYS A 163 -11.43 -6.10 14.79
N ILE A 164 -10.19 -6.39 14.40
CA ILE A 164 -9.11 -6.64 15.38
C ILE A 164 -8.78 -5.34 16.11
N PRO A 165 -8.73 -5.36 17.46
CA PRO A 165 -8.33 -4.21 18.24
C PRO A 165 -6.93 -3.70 17.86
N GLN A 166 -6.73 -2.39 17.91
CA GLN A 166 -5.45 -1.74 17.57
C GLN A 166 -4.26 -2.33 18.34
N THR A 167 -4.46 -2.69 19.61
CA THR A 167 -3.42 -3.31 20.46
C THR A 167 -2.94 -4.67 19.96
N GLN A 168 -3.70 -5.30 19.09
CA GLN A 168 -3.34 -6.58 18.46
C GLN A 168 -2.82 -6.38 17.01
N LYS A 169 -3.15 -5.27 16.37
CA LYS A 169 -2.57 -4.89 15.08
C LYS A 169 -1.11 -4.47 15.25
N LEU A 170 -0.85 -3.62 16.27
CA LEU A 170 0.47 -3.11 16.60
C LEU A 170 0.74 -3.29 18.11
N GLN A 171 1.68 -4.17 18.47
CA GLN A 171 2.06 -4.43 19.85
C GLN A 171 3.58 -4.35 20.01
N ASN A 172 4.05 -3.59 21.02
CA ASN A 172 5.48 -3.41 21.31
C ASN A 172 6.30 -3.02 20.07
N SER A 173 5.78 -2.14 19.23
CA SER A 173 6.37 -1.76 17.93
C SER A 173 6.48 -2.88 16.91
N VAL A 174 5.84 -4.03 17.14
CA VAL A 174 5.72 -5.13 16.18
C VAL A 174 4.41 -4.97 15.42
N SER A 175 4.51 -4.68 14.12
CA SER A 175 3.35 -4.62 13.23
C SER A 175 2.83 -6.00 12.87
N LYS A 176 1.57 -6.08 12.51
CA LYS A 176 0.90 -7.35 12.17
C LYS A 176 1.11 -8.40 13.28
N PHE A 177 1.12 -7.93 14.54
CA PHE A 177 1.50 -8.76 15.68
C PHE A 177 0.73 -10.08 15.72
N LEU A 178 -0.60 -10.01 15.63
CA LEU A 178 -1.45 -11.20 15.68
C LEU A 178 -1.12 -12.21 14.57
N LEU A 179 -0.86 -11.71 13.34
CA LEU A 179 -0.53 -12.57 12.20
C LEU A 179 0.83 -13.25 12.39
N LYS A 180 1.81 -12.50 12.89
CA LYS A 180 3.14 -13.03 13.20
C LYS A 180 3.11 -14.03 14.36
N ASP A 181 2.40 -13.71 15.43
CA ASP A 181 2.23 -14.63 16.58
C ASP A 181 1.55 -15.94 16.17
N TYR A 182 0.49 -15.83 15.34
CA TYR A 182 -0.15 -17.02 14.79
C TYR A 182 0.78 -17.81 13.87
N GLY A 183 1.59 -17.13 13.06
CA GLY A 183 2.57 -17.77 12.17
C GLY A 183 3.61 -18.61 12.89
N LEU A 184 4.02 -18.20 14.11
CA LEU A 184 4.96 -18.95 14.94
C LEU A 184 4.48 -20.36 15.37
N ARG A 185 3.20 -20.68 15.13
CA ARG A 185 2.67 -22.05 15.32
C ARG A 185 3.04 -23.00 14.18
N PHE A 186 3.44 -22.47 13.04
CA PHE A 186 3.70 -23.21 11.81
C PHE A 186 5.11 -23.05 11.27
N PHE A 187 5.79 -21.97 11.67
CA PHE A 187 7.11 -21.60 11.18
C PHE A 187 8.07 -21.36 12.33
N ASP A 188 9.34 -21.65 12.12
CA ASP A 188 10.39 -21.33 13.08
C ASP A 188 10.59 -19.79 13.18
N LYS A 189 11.13 -19.34 14.33
CA LYS A 189 11.35 -17.92 14.62
C LYS A 189 12.35 -17.24 13.69
N ASP A 190 13.16 -18.03 12.98
CA ASP A 190 14.24 -17.57 12.10
C ASP A 190 13.79 -17.45 10.63
N LEU A 191 12.49 -17.63 10.35
CA LEU A 191 11.83 -17.32 9.10
C LEU A 191 11.14 -15.94 9.23
#